data_d782ab8683be379f944a5022f74f9563
#
_entry.id   d782ab8683be379f944a5022f74f9563
#
_cell.length_a   1.000
_cell.length_b   1.000
_cell.length_c   1.000
_cell.angle_alpha   90.00
_cell.angle_beta   90.00
_cell.angle_gamma   90.00
#
_symmetry.space_group_name_H-M   'P 1'
#
loop_
_entity.id
_entity.type
_entity.pdbx_description
1 polymer ?
#
loop_
_entity_poly.entity_id
_entity_poly.type
_entity_poly.pdbx_seq_one_letter_code
_entity_poly.pdbx_strand_id
1 'polypeptide(L)'
;NLNKKGDFLSRLIFDEILSTFLINSKIRKSIKKFKKERKIFSDKSFNFIKKKINFTLTSDQKNAINEINKDLKSETKMFRLLQGDVGSGKTIVSLVACANVISSNFQASIMAPTEILAKQHYKLSKELFESKIKIKLLTSKTEYLERKKILKDLKNNKIDLLIGTHSLFQDKV
;
A
#
# COMPACT_ATOMS: atom_id res chain seq x y z
N ASN A 1 -23.13 40.84 -16.48
CA ASN A 1 -21.94 40.79 -15.61
C ASN A 1 -21.80 39.52 -14.76
N LEU A 2 -22.84 38.71 -14.57
CA LEU A 2 -22.81 37.43 -13.83
C LEU A 2 -22.11 36.30 -14.62
N ASN A 3 -22.26 36.28 -15.95
CA ASN A 3 -21.61 35.27 -16.82
C ASN A 3 -20.07 35.37 -16.82
N LYS A 4 -19.52 36.56 -16.79
CA LYS A 4 -18.04 36.76 -16.76
C LYS A 4 -17.37 36.25 -15.47
N LYS A 5 -18.07 36.29 -14.34
CA LYS A 5 -17.55 35.72 -13.08
C LYS A 5 -17.52 34.19 -13.11
N GLY A 6 -18.52 33.56 -13.73
CA GLY A 6 -18.56 32.11 -13.91
C GLY A 6 -17.45 31.59 -14.81
N ASP A 7 -17.19 32.29 -15.91
CA ASP A 7 -16.10 31.93 -16.86
C ASP A 7 -14.72 32.08 -16.23
N PHE A 8 -14.50 33.14 -15.42
CA PHE A 8 -13.24 33.33 -14.73
C PHE A 8 -12.97 32.26 -13.67
N LEU A 9 -13.98 31.92 -12.86
CA LEU A 9 -13.87 30.86 -11.86
C LEU A 9 -13.62 29.50 -12.53
N SER A 10 -14.34 29.18 -13.59
CA SER A 10 -14.16 27.95 -14.35
C SER A 10 -12.74 27.83 -14.91
N ARG A 11 -12.17 28.94 -15.38
CA ARG A 11 -10.80 28.98 -15.88
C ARG A 11 -9.76 28.75 -14.76
N LEU A 12 -9.94 29.38 -13.60
CA LEU A 12 -9.06 29.16 -12.44
C LEU A 12 -9.07 27.70 -11.99
N ILE A 13 -10.26 27.09 -11.88
CA ILE A 13 -10.41 25.67 -11.53
C ILE A 13 -9.72 24.79 -12.58
N PHE A 14 -9.90 25.10 -13.87
CA PHE A 14 -9.24 24.35 -14.94
C PHE A 14 -7.71 24.44 -14.84
N ASP A 15 -7.16 25.64 -14.63
CA ASP A 15 -5.72 25.85 -14.55
C ASP A 15 -5.11 25.14 -13.32
N GLU A 16 -5.82 25.12 -12.18
CA GLU A 16 -5.40 24.41 -10.98
C GLU A 16 -5.43 22.88 -11.18
N ILE A 17 -6.50 22.35 -11.76
CA ILE A 17 -6.60 20.93 -12.08
C ILE A 17 -5.53 20.55 -13.11
N LEU A 18 -5.35 21.33 -14.17
CA LEU A 18 -4.34 21.07 -15.21
C LEU A 18 -2.93 21.05 -14.62
N SER A 19 -2.58 22.04 -13.79
CA SER A 19 -1.26 22.10 -13.16
C SER A 19 -1.01 20.87 -12.27
N THR A 20 -2.00 20.45 -11.49
CA THR A 20 -1.95 19.25 -10.67
C THR A 20 -1.74 17.99 -11.51
N PHE A 21 -2.47 17.88 -12.64
CA PHE A 21 -2.29 16.76 -13.58
C PHE A 21 -0.90 16.72 -14.20
N LEU A 22 -0.38 17.88 -14.62
CA LEU A 22 0.96 17.98 -15.21
C LEU A 22 2.06 17.61 -14.21
N ILE A 23 1.96 18.10 -12.96
CA ILE A 23 2.89 17.74 -11.89
C ILE A 23 2.87 16.23 -11.63
N ASN A 24 1.67 15.65 -11.44
CA ASN A 24 1.52 14.22 -11.22
C ASN A 24 2.02 13.39 -12.41
N SER A 25 1.79 13.83 -13.64
CA SER A 25 2.33 13.17 -14.84
C SER A 25 3.86 13.19 -14.87
N LYS A 26 4.47 14.34 -14.52
CA LYS A 26 5.93 14.48 -14.42
C LYS A 26 6.52 13.58 -13.32
N ILE A 27 5.89 13.54 -12.15
CA ILE A 27 6.28 12.66 -11.05
C ILE A 27 6.19 11.18 -11.48
N ARG A 28 5.08 10.76 -12.12
CA ARG A 28 4.93 9.39 -12.64
C ARG A 28 6.02 9.01 -13.63
N LYS A 29 6.35 9.90 -14.57
CA LYS A 29 7.42 9.68 -15.53
C LYS A 29 8.78 9.56 -14.84
N SER A 30 9.04 10.38 -13.83
CA SER A 30 10.27 10.32 -13.04
C SER A 30 10.38 9.00 -12.27
N ILE A 31 9.32 8.58 -11.57
CA ILE A 31 9.28 7.32 -10.81
C ILE A 31 9.50 6.11 -11.73
N LYS A 32 8.90 6.10 -12.94
CA LYS A 32 9.08 5.01 -13.92
C LYS A 32 10.51 4.87 -14.43
N LYS A 33 11.34 5.92 -14.37
CA LYS A 33 12.75 5.84 -14.74
C LYS A 33 13.59 5.03 -13.76
N PHE A 34 13.16 4.89 -12.50
CA PHE A 34 13.85 4.09 -11.52
C PHE A 34 13.51 2.60 -11.73
N LYS A 35 14.54 1.83 -12.08
CA LYS A 35 14.42 0.37 -12.13
C LYS A 35 14.30 -0.19 -10.71
N LYS A 36 13.59 -1.28 -10.57
CA LYS A 36 13.51 -2.07 -9.36
C LYS A 36 13.75 -3.54 -9.68
N GLU A 37 14.10 -4.29 -8.67
CA GLU A 37 14.14 -5.74 -8.75
C GLU A 37 12.72 -6.30 -8.95
N ARG A 38 12.58 -7.24 -9.89
CA ARG A 38 11.30 -7.92 -10.16
C ARG A 38 10.93 -8.78 -8.96
N LYS A 39 9.65 -8.81 -8.62
CA LYS A 39 9.12 -9.74 -7.63
C LYS A 39 8.73 -11.04 -8.32
N ILE A 40 9.27 -12.15 -7.84
CA ILE A 40 9.00 -13.48 -8.38
C ILE A 40 8.15 -14.23 -7.38
N PHE A 41 6.88 -14.39 -7.68
CA PHE A 41 5.92 -15.10 -6.84
C PHE A 41 4.96 -15.94 -7.69
N SER A 42 4.42 -16.98 -7.06
CA SER A 42 3.35 -17.82 -7.61
C SER A 42 2.02 -17.44 -7.00
N ASP A 43 0.94 -17.96 -7.54
CA ASP A 43 -0.43 -17.74 -7.01
C ASP A 43 -0.67 -18.43 -5.65
N LYS A 44 0.33 -19.10 -5.08
CA LYS A 44 0.22 -19.78 -3.76
C LYS A 44 -0.17 -18.82 -2.64
N SER A 45 0.43 -17.62 -2.61
CA SER A 45 0.12 -16.60 -1.61
C SER A 45 -1.31 -16.09 -1.72
N PHE A 46 -1.76 -15.85 -2.95
CA PHE A 46 -3.14 -15.48 -3.25
C PHE A 46 -4.13 -16.57 -2.85
N ASN A 47 -3.85 -17.82 -3.22
CA ASN A 47 -4.70 -18.96 -2.88
C ASN A 47 -4.77 -19.22 -1.38
N PHE A 48 -3.69 -18.94 -0.64
CA PHE A 48 -3.69 -19.02 0.81
C PHE A 48 -4.64 -18.00 1.43
N ILE A 49 -4.57 -16.72 1.02
CA ILE A 49 -5.47 -15.67 1.51
C ILE A 49 -6.91 -16.00 1.11
N LYS A 50 -7.15 -16.42 -0.14
CA LYS A 50 -8.48 -16.77 -0.64
C LYS A 50 -9.16 -17.85 0.20
N LYS A 51 -8.40 -18.81 0.74
CA LYS A 51 -8.95 -19.86 1.63
C LYS A 51 -9.34 -19.34 3.01
N LYS A 52 -8.79 -18.20 3.44
CA LYS A 52 -9.04 -17.62 4.77
C LYS A 52 -10.15 -16.56 4.78
N ILE A 53 -10.45 -15.98 3.64
CA ILE A 53 -11.58 -15.05 3.53
C ILE A 53 -12.88 -15.84 3.32
N ASN A 54 -13.90 -15.50 4.09
CA ASN A 54 -15.22 -16.17 4.06
C ASN A 54 -16.13 -15.64 2.93
N PHE A 55 -15.55 -14.99 1.91
CA PHE A 55 -16.29 -14.43 0.77
C PHE A 55 -15.51 -14.59 -0.53
N THR A 56 -16.21 -14.52 -1.64
CA THR A 56 -15.58 -14.52 -2.97
C THR A 56 -15.18 -13.11 -3.37
N LEU A 57 -13.97 -12.96 -3.92
CA LEU A 57 -13.53 -11.68 -4.47
C LEU A 57 -14.37 -11.31 -5.69
N THR A 58 -14.74 -10.03 -5.79
CA THR A 58 -15.43 -9.49 -6.97
C THR A 58 -14.53 -9.50 -8.21
N SER A 59 -15.12 -9.32 -9.38
CA SER A 59 -14.38 -9.16 -10.64
C SER A 59 -13.38 -8.01 -10.58
N ASP A 60 -13.80 -6.88 -10.02
CA ASP A 60 -12.96 -5.67 -9.92
C ASP A 60 -11.78 -5.86 -8.96
N GLN A 61 -12.00 -6.53 -7.82
CA GLN A 61 -10.91 -6.89 -6.90
C GLN A 61 -9.89 -7.83 -7.56
N LYS A 62 -10.36 -8.82 -8.32
CA LYS A 62 -9.47 -9.73 -9.09
C LYS A 62 -8.69 -8.98 -10.16
N ASN A 63 -9.35 -8.09 -10.90
CA ASN A 63 -8.70 -7.26 -11.92
C ASN A 63 -7.63 -6.35 -11.29
N ALA A 64 -7.95 -5.67 -10.18
CA ALA A 64 -7.00 -4.84 -9.45
C ALA A 64 -5.77 -5.65 -8.96
N ILE A 65 -5.98 -6.85 -8.41
CA ILE A 65 -4.89 -7.74 -8.00
C ILE A 65 -4.04 -8.14 -9.20
N ASN A 66 -4.64 -8.49 -10.33
CA ASN A 66 -3.91 -8.87 -11.54
C ASN A 66 -3.05 -7.72 -12.07
N GLU A 67 -3.58 -6.50 -12.10
CA GLU A 67 -2.83 -5.31 -12.50
C GLU A 67 -1.67 -5.00 -11.55
N ILE A 68 -1.89 -5.07 -10.23
CA ILE A 68 -0.84 -4.90 -9.22
C ILE A 68 0.24 -5.97 -9.39
N ASN A 69 -0.16 -7.22 -9.60
CA ASN A 69 0.77 -8.33 -9.82
C ASN A 69 1.64 -8.11 -11.07
N LYS A 70 1.04 -7.60 -12.16
CA LYS A 70 1.77 -7.24 -13.37
C LYS A 70 2.83 -6.16 -13.10
N ASP A 71 2.46 -5.13 -12.34
CA ASP A 71 3.38 -4.07 -11.95
C ASP A 71 4.50 -4.60 -11.02
N LEU A 72 4.17 -5.45 -10.06
CA LEU A 72 5.15 -6.06 -9.15
C LEU A 72 6.19 -6.91 -9.89
N LYS A 73 5.75 -7.66 -10.91
CA LYS A 73 6.61 -8.50 -11.77
C LYS A 73 7.43 -7.69 -12.78
N SER A 74 7.13 -6.40 -12.98
CA SER A 74 7.86 -5.52 -13.90
C SER A 74 9.15 -4.97 -13.26
N GLU A 75 10.07 -4.46 -14.09
CA GLU A 75 11.29 -3.77 -13.64
C GLU A 75 11.05 -2.31 -13.24
N THR A 76 9.87 -1.78 -13.51
CA THR A 76 9.55 -0.39 -13.18
C THR A 76 8.87 -0.28 -11.83
N LYS A 77 9.17 0.79 -11.08
CA LYS A 77 8.48 1.06 -9.81
C LYS A 77 6.99 1.26 -10.04
N MET A 78 6.18 0.58 -9.24
CA MET A 78 4.73 0.77 -9.23
C MET A 78 4.39 2.08 -8.51
N PHE A 79 3.52 2.87 -9.14
CA PHE A 79 2.87 4.02 -8.54
C PHE A 79 1.40 3.98 -8.95
N ARG A 80 0.57 3.39 -8.11
CA ARG A 80 -0.82 3.06 -8.42
C ARG A 80 -1.76 3.58 -7.35
N LEU A 81 -2.84 4.22 -7.73
CA LEU A 81 -3.95 4.58 -6.88
C LEU A 81 -5.01 3.46 -6.97
N LEU A 82 -5.38 2.89 -5.83
CA LEU A 82 -6.52 1.98 -5.71
C LEU A 82 -7.69 2.76 -5.11
N GLN A 83 -8.68 3.06 -5.95
CA GLN A 83 -9.87 3.81 -5.57
C GLN A 83 -11.08 2.87 -5.50
N GLY A 84 -12.01 3.18 -4.61
CA GLY A 84 -13.26 2.45 -4.42
C GLY A 84 -13.97 2.94 -3.16
N ASP A 85 -15.24 2.60 -3.01
CA ASP A 85 -16.08 2.99 -1.89
C ASP A 85 -15.62 2.40 -0.54
N VAL A 86 -16.14 2.92 0.54
CA VAL A 86 -15.94 2.34 1.87
C VAL A 86 -16.55 0.93 1.87
N GLY A 87 -15.81 -0.05 2.40
CA GLY A 87 -16.25 -1.45 2.39
C GLY A 87 -15.99 -2.23 1.10
N SER A 88 -15.49 -1.61 0.02
CA SER A 88 -15.18 -2.29 -1.25
C SER A 88 -14.03 -3.32 -1.20
N GLY A 89 -13.43 -3.53 -0.02
CA GLY A 89 -12.38 -4.55 0.18
C GLY A 89 -10.97 -4.13 -0.27
N LYS A 90 -10.70 -2.84 -0.41
CA LYS A 90 -9.35 -2.31 -0.76
C LYS A 90 -8.23 -2.88 0.11
N THR A 91 -8.50 -3.08 1.40
CA THR A 91 -7.53 -3.65 2.36
C THR A 91 -7.13 -5.07 1.98
N ILE A 92 -8.08 -5.90 1.55
CA ILE A 92 -7.79 -7.27 1.11
C ILE A 92 -6.90 -7.27 -0.13
N VAL A 93 -7.18 -6.42 -1.11
CA VAL A 93 -6.34 -6.25 -2.31
C VAL A 93 -4.91 -5.86 -1.92
N SER A 94 -4.76 -4.91 -0.97
CA SER A 94 -3.45 -4.47 -0.47
C SER A 94 -2.71 -5.60 0.27
N LEU A 95 -3.41 -6.40 1.08
CA LEU A 95 -2.81 -7.53 1.81
C LEU A 95 -2.38 -8.65 0.87
N VAL A 96 -3.12 -8.91 -0.21
CA VAL A 96 -2.69 -9.83 -1.27
C VAL A 96 -1.39 -9.34 -1.93
N ALA A 97 -1.31 -8.05 -2.24
CA ALA A 97 -0.09 -7.47 -2.79
C ALA A 97 1.11 -7.61 -1.83
N CYS A 98 0.90 -7.34 -0.53
CA CYS A 98 1.93 -7.54 0.50
C CYS A 98 2.38 -9.02 0.57
N ALA A 99 1.45 -9.97 0.56
CA ALA A 99 1.77 -11.40 0.58
C ALA A 99 2.63 -11.82 -0.62
N ASN A 100 2.34 -11.30 -1.81
CA ASN A 100 3.12 -11.57 -3.01
C ASN A 100 4.54 -10.99 -2.92
N VAL A 101 4.68 -9.79 -2.36
CA VAL A 101 5.99 -9.16 -2.10
C VAL A 101 6.80 -9.99 -1.10
N ILE A 102 6.18 -10.40 0.01
CA ILE A 102 6.80 -11.19 1.07
C ILE A 102 7.21 -12.58 0.55
N SER A 103 6.38 -13.22 -0.27
CA SER A 103 6.71 -14.51 -0.89
C SER A 103 7.87 -14.43 -1.90
N SER A 104 8.27 -13.22 -2.29
CA SER A 104 9.45 -12.93 -3.11
C SER A 104 10.68 -12.57 -2.25
N ASN A 105 10.65 -12.85 -0.94
CA ASN A 105 11.71 -12.53 0.03
C ASN A 105 11.98 -11.02 0.21
N PHE A 106 10.95 -10.18 0.05
CA PHE A 106 11.01 -8.76 0.34
C PHE A 106 10.13 -8.41 1.53
N GLN A 107 10.47 -7.37 2.22
CA GLN A 107 9.65 -6.81 3.27
C GLN A 107 8.56 -5.91 2.68
N ALA A 108 7.43 -5.82 3.36
CA ALA A 108 6.33 -4.91 3.01
C ALA A 108 5.99 -3.99 4.18
N SER A 109 5.47 -2.81 3.87
CA SER A 109 4.92 -1.92 4.89
C SER A 109 3.55 -1.38 4.49
N ILE A 110 2.66 -1.21 5.48
CA ILE A 110 1.36 -0.57 5.33
C ILE A 110 1.32 0.64 6.26
N MET A 111 1.16 1.81 5.67
CA MET A 111 0.93 3.02 6.45
C MET A 111 -0.55 3.36 6.49
N ALA A 112 -1.06 3.61 7.69
CA ALA A 112 -2.40 4.11 7.92
C ALA A 112 -2.37 5.55 8.44
N PRO A 113 -3.36 6.39 8.12
CA PRO A 113 -3.40 7.78 8.57
C PRO A 113 -3.61 7.92 10.08
N THR A 114 -4.26 6.96 10.71
CA THR A 114 -4.56 6.97 12.15
C THR A 114 -4.10 5.68 12.83
N GLU A 115 -3.87 5.78 14.15
CA GLU A 115 -3.52 4.62 14.98
C GLU A 115 -4.63 3.55 15.01
N ILE A 116 -5.89 3.98 15.01
CA ILE A 116 -7.05 3.08 15.01
C ILE A 116 -7.03 2.23 13.74
N LEU A 117 -6.86 2.85 12.58
CA LEU A 117 -6.78 2.14 11.31
C LEU A 117 -5.53 1.24 11.24
N ALA A 118 -4.40 1.69 11.75
CA ALA A 118 -3.19 0.86 11.82
C ALA A 118 -3.44 -0.41 12.67
N LYS A 119 -4.11 -0.28 13.82
CA LYS A 119 -4.50 -1.43 14.67
C LYS A 119 -5.50 -2.35 13.98
N GLN A 120 -6.48 -1.80 13.25
CA GLN A 120 -7.44 -2.61 12.48
C GLN A 120 -6.74 -3.40 11.39
N HIS A 121 -5.84 -2.77 10.61
CA HIS A 121 -5.05 -3.46 9.60
C HIS A 121 -4.14 -4.53 10.22
N TYR A 122 -3.53 -4.24 11.36
CA TYR A 122 -2.68 -5.20 12.07
C TYR A 122 -3.48 -6.43 12.53
N LYS A 123 -4.65 -6.22 13.14
CA LYS A 123 -5.53 -7.32 13.59
C LYS A 123 -5.95 -8.19 12.41
N LEU A 124 -6.48 -7.59 11.35
CA LEU A 124 -6.89 -8.30 10.13
C LEU A 124 -5.73 -9.06 9.49
N SER A 125 -4.55 -8.45 9.42
CA SER A 125 -3.36 -9.11 8.87
C SER A 125 -2.95 -10.31 9.71
N LYS A 126 -3.01 -10.22 11.05
CA LYS A 126 -2.72 -11.34 11.95
C LYS A 126 -3.70 -12.51 11.76
N GLU A 127 -4.98 -12.21 11.60
CA GLU A 127 -6.03 -13.21 11.36
C GLU A 127 -5.83 -13.90 10.00
N LEU A 128 -5.50 -13.15 8.95
CA LEU A 128 -5.33 -13.70 7.60
C LEU A 128 -4.04 -14.50 7.44
N PHE A 129 -2.93 -14.01 7.98
CA PHE A 129 -1.61 -14.61 7.77
C PHE A 129 -1.19 -15.59 8.87
N GLU A 130 -1.89 -15.58 10.01
CA GLU A 130 -1.55 -16.40 11.18
C GLU A 130 -0.07 -16.23 11.59
N SER A 131 0.62 -17.34 11.87
CA SER A 131 2.05 -17.34 12.22
C SER A 131 3.00 -17.40 11.03
N LYS A 132 2.48 -17.46 9.78
CA LYS A 132 3.30 -17.61 8.57
C LYS A 132 4.08 -16.37 8.17
N ILE A 133 3.59 -15.20 8.57
CA ILE A 133 4.21 -13.90 8.30
C ILE A 133 4.47 -13.19 9.63
N LYS A 134 5.68 -12.71 9.81
CA LYS A 134 6.08 -11.96 11.00
C LYS A 134 5.65 -10.51 10.87
N ILE A 135 4.55 -10.17 11.56
CA ILE A 135 3.92 -8.85 11.48
C ILE A 135 4.20 -8.06 12.74
N LYS A 136 4.58 -6.79 12.60
CA LYS A 136 4.75 -5.84 13.70
C LYS A 136 3.97 -4.57 13.45
N LEU A 137 3.53 -3.96 14.57
CA LEU A 137 2.85 -2.67 14.59
C LEU A 137 3.80 -1.62 15.15
N LEU A 138 3.96 -0.49 14.46
CA LEU A 138 4.77 0.64 14.90
C LEU A 138 3.95 1.93 14.85
N THR A 139 3.66 2.49 16.00
CA THR A 139 2.91 3.75 16.16
C THR A 139 3.68 4.73 17.05
N SER A 140 3.16 5.95 17.19
CA SER A 140 3.73 6.94 18.12
C SER A 140 3.70 6.49 19.59
N LYS A 141 2.78 5.58 19.94
CA LYS A 141 2.64 5.03 21.30
C LYS A 141 3.51 3.80 21.56
N THR A 142 4.25 3.32 20.56
CA THR A 142 5.17 2.19 20.75
C THR A 142 6.30 2.62 21.69
N GLU A 143 6.49 1.87 22.77
CA GLU A 143 7.53 2.13 23.77
C GLU A 143 8.93 2.15 23.14
N TYR A 144 9.82 2.97 23.68
CA TYR A 144 11.16 3.18 23.12
C TYR A 144 11.96 1.88 22.95
N LEU A 145 11.94 0.99 23.95
CA LEU A 145 12.65 -0.29 23.88
C LEU A 145 12.07 -1.22 22.83
N GLU A 146 10.73 -1.30 22.74
CA GLU A 146 10.07 -2.08 21.72
C GLU A 146 10.34 -1.51 20.32
N ARG A 147 10.27 -0.18 20.16
CA ARG A 147 10.64 0.48 18.91
C ARG A 147 12.05 0.12 18.47
N LYS A 148 13.04 0.22 19.37
CA LYS A 148 14.43 -0.14 19.07
C LYS A 148 14.57 -1.60 18.65
N LYS A 149 13.84 -2.51 19.29
CA LYS A 149 13.80 -3.92 18.93
C LYS A 149 13.19 -4.13 17.54
N ILE A 150 12.03 -3.50 17.23
CA ILE A 150 11.39 -3.56 15.92
C ILE A 150 12.33 -3.09 14.82
N LEU A 151 13.03 -1.96 15.01
CA LEU A 151 13.97 -1.42 14.03
C LEU A 151 15.15 -2.36 13.80
N LYS A 152 15.70 -2.95 14.88
CA LYS A 152 16.78 -3.95 14.77
C LYS A 152 16.30 -5.20 14.03
N ASP A 153 15.10 -5.69 14.33
CA ASP A 153 14.52 -6.87 13.69
C ASP A 153 14.18 -6.61 12.23
N LEU A 154 13.73 -5.38 11.88
CA LEU A 154 13.49 -4.96 10.51
C LEU A 154 14.78 -4.96 9.69
N LYS A 155 15.84 -4.35 10.22
CA LYS A 155 17.16 -4.32 9.57
C LYS A 155 17.75 -5.73 9.33
N ASN A 156 17.43 -6.66 10.21
CA ASN A 156 17.88 -8.06 10.12
C ASN A 156 16.93 -8.97 9.33
N ASN A 157 15.96 -8.41 8.59
CA ASN A 157 14.95 -9.16 7.83
C ASN A 157 14.14 -10.17 8.68
N LYS A 158 13.95 -9.88 9.98
CA LYS A 158 13.15 -10.71 10.88
C LYS A 158 11.68 -10.32 10.93
N ILE A 159 11.28 -9.25 10.26
CA ILE A 159 9.92 -8.76 10.13
C ILE A 159 9.57 -8.75 8.65
N ASP A 160 8.46 -9.39 8.28
CA ASP A 160 8.01 -9.48 6.91
C ASP A 160 7.05 -8.34 6.55
N LEU A 161 6.16 -7.97 7.49
CA LEU A 161 5.17 -6.90 7.31
C LEU A 161 5.21 -5.93 8.50
N LEU A 162 5.49 -4.68 8.21
CA LEU A 162 5.41 -3.59 9.18
C LEU A 162 4.17 -2.74 8.94
N ILE A 163 3.31 -2.59 9.95
CA ILE A 163 2.12 -1.75 9.87
C ILE A 163 2.28 -0.60 10.85
N GLY A 164 1.94 0.62 10.45
CA GLY A 164 2.05 1.77 11.33
C GLY A 164 1.44 3.03 10.79
N THR A 165 1.72 4.14 11.48
CA THR A 165 1.30 5.49 11.09
C THR A 165 2.47 6.25 10.47
N HIS A 166 2.42 7.58 10.41
CA HIS A 166 3.52 8.44 9.96
C HIS A 166 4.85 8.19 10.70
N SER A 167 4.82 7.51 11.85
CA SER A 167 6.04 7.07 12.54
C SER A 167 6.96 6.16 11.70
N LEU A 168 6.44 5.59 10.60
CA LEU A 168 7.22 4.81 9.64
C LEU A 168 8.18 5.64 8.78
N PHE A 169 7.96 6.97 8.68
CA PHE A 169 8.77 7.88 7.88
C PHE A 169 9.76 8.74 8.70
N GLN A 170 9.90 8.47 9.99
CA GLN A 170 10.90 9.17 10.79
C GLN A 170 12.31 8.63 10.48
N ASP A 171 13.31 9.52 10.42
CA ASP A 171 14.71 9.27 9.99
C ASP A 171 15.44 8.09 10.65
N LYS A 172 14.79 7.35 11.51
CA LYS A 172 15.33 6.19 12.24
C LYS A 172 14.64 4.87 11.94
N VAL A 173 13.79 4.80 10.91
CA VAL A 173 13.06 3.58 10.49
C VAL A 173 13.65 2.99 9.22
#